data_a2dd10cf747a7b80b0c3de96679a3635
#
_entry.id   a2dd10cf747a7b80b0c3de96679a3635
#
_cell.length_a   1.000
_cell.length_b   1.000
_cell.length_c   1.000
_cell.angle_alpha   90.00
_cell.angle_beta   90.00
_cell.angle_gamma   90.00
#
_symmetry.space_group_name_H-M   'P 1'
#
loop_
_entity.id
_entity.type
_entity.pdbx_description
1 polymer ?
#
loop_
_entity_poly.entity_id
_entity_poly.type
_entity_poly.pdbx_seq_one_letter_code
_entity_poly.pdbx_strand_id
1 'polypeptide(L)'
;MRKVLGLSISAAAILATGLLPAAAFAAMTSPAADTPVTFTVEGSGIAVTAPVDSVALSNPDIGATASGSLGIVEVTDSQGLDGGTWNATASTTAFTTGTATDAETIPITDVGYAPASLSHTGTVTLTPTTITIAGGGLTGSPTVIAATDITGNNTGSWNPVISVFVPTTAVIGDYSGTITNSVT
;
A
#
# COMPACT_ATOMS: atom_id res chain seq x y z
N MET A 1 -27.19 6.01 -2.58
CA MET A 1 -28.59 6.48 -2.65
C MET A 1 -28.68 7.88 -2.04
N ARG A 2 -28.67 8.91 -2.85
CA ARG A 2 -28.84 10.30 -2.38
C ARG A 2 -30.34 10.60 -2.32
N LYS A 3 -30.87 10.89 -1.13
CA LYS A 3 -32.25 11.39 -0.95
C LYS A 3 -32.28 12.88 -1.31
N VAL A 4 -33.00 13.21 -2.36
CA VAL A 4 -33.35 14.59 -2.68
C VAL A 4 -34.56 14.95 -1.82
N LEU A 5 -34.40 15.94 -0.92
CA LEU A 5 -35.49 16.49 -0.13
C LEU A 5 -36.20 17.54 -0.98
N GLY A 6 -37.36 17.20 -1.52
CA GLY A 6 -38.25 18.16 -2.17
C GLY A 6 -39.02 18.99 -1.13
N LEU A 7 -38.78 20.29 -1.12
CA LEU A 7 -39.59 21.23 -0.32
C LEU A 7 -40.84 21.61 -1.10
N SER A 8 -41.98 21.07 -0.73
CA SER A 8 -43.29 21.44 -1.27
C SER A 8 -43.87 22.61 -0.46
N ILE A 9 -44.07 23.77 -1.09
CA ILE A 9 -44.77 24.90 -0.51
C ILE A 9 -46.26 24.76 -0.89
N SER A 10 -47.07 24.46 0.10
CA SER A 10 -48.54 24.44 -0.06
C SER A 10 -49.08 25.88 0.02
N ALA A 11 -49.69 26.34 -1.07
CA ALA A 11 -50.47 27.60 -1.08
C ALA A 11 -51.88 27.38 -0.51
N ALA A 12 -52.24 28.08 0.55
CA ALA A 12 -53.58 28.11 1.10
C ALA A 12 -54.45 29.03 0.24
N ALA A 13 -55.54 28.53 -0.28
CA ALA A 13 -56.53 29.29 -1.02
C ALA A 13 -57.49 30.01 -0.03
N ILE A 14 -57.59 31.34 -0.10
CA ILE A 14 -58.58 32.16 0.56
C ILE A 14 -59.67 32.48 -0.48
N LEU A 15 -60.91 32.00 -0.27
CA LEU A 15 -62.10 32.36 -1.04
C LEU A 15 -62.61 33.71 -0.52
N ALA A 16 -62.49 34.76 -1.30
CA ALA A 16 -63.23 36.01 -1.14
C ALA A 16 -64.01 36.27 -2.43
N THR A 17 -65.38 36.23 -2.32
CA THR A 17 -66.31 36.60 -3.38
C THR A 17 -66.40 38.09 -3.51
N GLY A 18 -65.71 38.68 -4.49
CA GLY A 18 -65.84 40.05 -4.92
C GLY A 18 -65.40 40.18 -6.36
N LEU A 19 -66.32 40.58 -7.27
CA LEU A 19 -65.97 40.84 -8.68
C LEU A 19 -64.97 42.00 -8.74
N LEU A 20 -63.68 41.68 -8.91
CA LEU A 20 -62.65 42.58 -9.33
C LEU A 20 -62.11 42.06 -10.67
N PRO A 21 -61.75 42.93 -11.62
CA PRO A 21 -61.18 42.48 -12.90
C PRO A 21 -59.95 41.62 -12.61
N ALA A 22 -59.90 40.45 -13.23
CA ALA A 22 -58.77 39.53 -13.13
C ALA A 22 -57.52 40.25 -13.68
N ALA A 23 -56.72 40.85 -12.78
CA ALA A 23 -55.36 41.18 -13.12
C ALA A 23 -54.65 39.83 -13.26
N ALA A 24 -54.26 39.50 -14.49
CA ALA A 24 -53.42 38.36 -14.78
C ALA A 24 -52.10 38.57 -14.04
N PHE A 25 -51.92 37.96 -12.90
CA PHE A 25 -50.61 37.82 -12.30
C PHE A 25 -49.83 36.84 -13.18
N ALA A 26 -49.03 37.40 -14.08
CA ALA A 26 -48.00 36.63 -14.72
C ALA A 26 -47.13 36.04 -13.58
N ALA A 27 -47.17 34.73 -13.43
CA ALA A 27 -46.25 34.05 -12.54
C ALA A 27 -44.83 34.43 -12.99
N MET A 28 -44.17 35.26 -12.20
CA MET A 28 -42.75 35.50 -12.42
C MET A 28 -42.02 34.20 -12.10
N THR A 29 -41.78 33.40 -13.12
CA THR A 29 -40.82 32.31 -13.03
C THR A 29 -39.44 32.99 -12.98
N SER A 30 -38.83 33.01 -11.80
CA SER A 30 -37.41 33.40 -11.72
C SER A 30 -36.61 32.40 -12.54
N PRO A 31 -35.98 32.82 -13.63
CA PRO A 31 -35.15 31.86 -14.38
C PRO A 31 -34.00 31.44 -13.47
N ALA A 32 -33.95 30.15 -13.18
CA ALA A 32 -32.77 29.55 -12.57
C ALA A 32 -31.63 29.63 -13.60
N ALA A 33 -30.47 30.13 -13.16
CA ALA A 33 -29.26 30.10 -13.96
C ALA A 33 -28.28 29.12 -13.32
N ASP A 34 -27.95 28.03 -14.06
CA ASP A 34 -26.98 27.04 -13.63
C ASP A 34 -25.59 27.44 -14.14
N THR A 35 -24.61 27.44 -13.26
CA THR A 35 -23.21 27.66 -13.61
C THR A 35 -22.49 26.33 -13.46
N PRO A 36 -22.02 25.68 -14.54
CA PRO A 36 -21.21 24.48 -14.45
C PRO A 36 -19.86 24.81 -13.82
N VAL A 37 -19.46 24.00 -12.84
CA VAL A 37 -18.14 24.06 -12.21
C VAL A 37 -17.43 22.73 -12.46
N THR A 38 -16.22 22.78 -13.00
CA THR A 38 -15.40 21.62 -13.30
C THR A 38 -14.03 21.74 -12.62
N PHE A 39 -13.49 20.64 -12.16
CA PHE A 39 -12.11 20.54 -11.68
C PHE A 39 -11.55 19.15 -12.02
N THR A 40 -10.22 19.04 -12.06
CA THR A 40 -9.53 17.77 -12.28
C THR A 40 -8.89 17.32 -10.98
N VAL A 41 -8.99 16.03 -10.66
CA VAL A 41 -8.25 15.39 -9.58
C VAL A 41 -7.14 14.58 -10.24
N GLU A 42 -5.89 14.84 -9.83
CA GLU A 42 -4.72 14.16 -10.37
C GLU A 42 -4.09 13.26 -9.29
N GLY A 43 -3.59 12.08 -9.70
CA GLY A 43 -2.82 11.19 -8.86
C GLY A 43 -1.31 11.47 -8.99
N SER A 44 -0.53 11.17 -7.94
CA SER A 44 0.93 11.36 -7.93
C SER A 44 1.75 10.08 -8.04
N GLY A 45 1.08 8.92 -8.23
CA GLY A 45 1.74 7.63 -8.44
C GLY A 45 1.91 6.79 -7.17
N ILE A 46 2.79 5.79 -7.25
CA ILE A 46 3.08 4.85 -6.15
C ILE A 46 4.58 4.85 -5.84
N ALA A 47 4.93 4.73 -4.57
CA ALA A 47 6.32 4.69 -4.10
C ALA A 47 6.49 3.72 -2.93
N VAL A 48 7.71 3.17 -2.77
CA VAL A 48 8.09 2.37 -1.61
C VAL A 48 9.27 3.03 -0.89
N THR A 49 9.22 3.00 0.44
CA THR A 49 10.32 3.39 1.32
C THR A 49 10.72 2.22 2.21
N ALA A 50 12.00 2.09 2.51
CA ALA A 50 12.57 1.09 3.38
C ALA A 50 13.66 1.74 4.24
N PRO A 51 14.06 1.13 5.38
CA PRO A 51 15.18 1.61 6.18
C PRO A 51 16.45 1.73 5.33
N VAL A 52 17.17 2.83 5.50
CA VAL A 52 18.43 3.12 4.79
C VAL A 52 19.67 2.77 5.63
N ASP A 53 19.48 2.62 6.94
CA ASP A 53 20.55 2.23 7.86
C ASP A 53 20.76 0.71 7.83
N SER A 54 22.00 0.29 8.12
CA SER A 54 22.33 -1.13 8.24
C SER A 54 21.61 -1.75 9.43
N VAL A 55 21.03 -2.93 9.22
CA VAL A 55 20.38 -3.73 10.26
C VAL A 55 21.27 -4.91 10.62
N ALA A 56 21.58 -5.06 11.90
CA ALA A 56 22.29 -6.23 12.42
C ALA A 56 21.31 -7.37 12.70
N LEU A 57 21.56 -8.54 12.11
CA LEU A 57 20.88 -9.78 12.49
C LEU A 57 21.56 -10.39 13.73
N SER A 58 20.91 -11.38 14.37
CA SER A 58 21.53 -12.15 15.43
C SER A 58 22.81 -12.86 14.95
N ASN A 59 23.75 -13.13 15.85
CA ASN A 59 24.99 -13.85 15.54
C ASN A 59 24.78 -15.36 15.77
N PRO A 60 24.53 -16.16 14.74
CA PRO A 60 24.33 -17.58 14.86
C PRO A 60 25.66 -18.35 14.84
N ASP A 61 25.63 -19.59 15.30
CA ASP A 61 26.66 -20.57 14.99
C ASP A 61 26.56 -21.05 13.53
N ILE A 62 27.65 -21.64 13.01
CA ILE A 62 27.64 -22.34 11.71
C ILE A 62 26.58 -23.46 11.75
N GLY A 63 25.75 -23.58 10.73
CA GLY A 63 24.63 -24.49 10.65
C GLY A 63 23.35 -23.98 11.35
N ALA A 64 23.34 -22.77 11.88
CA ALA A 64 22.17 -22.12 12.48
C ALA A 64 21.67 -20.95 11.64
N THR A 65 20.60 -20.28 12.10
CA THR A 65 19.95 -19.19 11.35
C THR A 65 20.12 -17.86 12.09
N ALA A 66 20.70 -16.87 11.41
CA ALA A 66 20.64 -15.49 11.81
C ALA A 66 19.22 -14.95 11.59
N SER A 67 18.71 -14.11 12.48
CA SER A 67 17.43 -13.44 12.25
C SER A 67 17.39 -12.05 12.87
N GLY A 68 16.54 -11.20 12.30
CA GLY A 68 16.32 -9.84 12.80
C GLY A 68 15.24 -9.13 12.04
N SER A 69 14.73 -8.05 12.63
CA SER A 69 13.75 -7.17 11.99
C SER A 69 14.45 -6.20 11.06
N LEU A 70 13.97 -6.06 9.83
CA LEU A 70 14.52 -5.10 8.85
C LEU A 70 14.17 -3.64 9.22
N GLY A 71 13.11 -3.41 9.99
CA GLY A 71 12.50 -2.11 10.17
C GLY A 71 11.29 -1.92 9.25
N ILE A 72 10.65 -0.77 9.33
CA ILE A 72 9.40 -0.52 8.60
C ILE A 72 9.68 -0.29 7.12
N VAL A 73 9.00 -1.08 6.27
CA VAL A 73 8.84 -0.86 4.84
C VAL A 73 7.44 -0.30 4.63
N GLU A 74 7.30 0.77 3.85
CA GLU A 74 6.02 1.41 3.57
C GLU A 74 5.86 1.68 2.08
N VAL A 75 4.68 1.35 1.57
CA VAL A 75 4.19 1.75 0.24
C VAL A 75 3.20 2.88 0.42
N THR A 76 3.39 3.98 -0.31
CA THR A 76 2.43 5.06 -0.44
C THR A 76 1.86 5.02 -1.85
N ASP A 77 0.55 4.78 -1.95
CA ASP A 77 -0.19 4.81 -3.21
C ASP A 77 -1.06 6.07 -3.26
N SER A 78 -0.72 6.95 -4.17
CA SER A 78 -1.41 8.23 -4.44
C SER A 78 -2.00 8.27 -5.85
N GLN A 79 -2.28 7.12 -6.45
CA GLN A 79 -2.86 7.03 -7.80
C GLN A 79 -4.34 7.41 -7.84
N GLY A 80 -5.04 7.33 -6.70
CA GLY A 80 -6.46 7.69 -6.58
C GLY A 80 -7.40 6.77 -7.35
N LEU A 81 -7.02 5.52 -7.56
CA LEU A 81 -7.79 4.53 -8.32
C LEU A 81 -8.99 3.99 -7.53
N ASP A 82 -9.97 3.46 -8.25
CA ASP A 82 -11.08 2.66 -7.72
C ASP A 82 -10.97 1.24 -8.29
N GLY A 83 -10.80 0.25 -7.41
CA GLY A 83 -10.54 -1.14 -7.79
C GLY A 83 -9.10 -1.42 -8.23
N GLY A 84 -8.13 -0.58 -7.85
CA GLY A 84 -6.70 -0.77 -8.12
C GLY A 84 -6.07 -1.92 -7.33
N THR A 85 -4.86 -2.29 -7.73
CA THR A 85 -4.01 -3.26 -7.03
C THR A 85 -2.55 -2.82 -7.13
N TRP A 86 -1.73 -3.21 -6.15
CA TRP A 86 -0.28 -3.13 -6.25
C TRP A 86 0.39 -4.34 -5.60
N ASN A 87 1.61 -4.63 -6.01
CA ASN A 87 2.41 -5.71 -5.42
C ASN A 87 3.76 -5.15 -4.94
N ALA A 88 4.11 -5.46 -3.69
CA ALA A 88 5.46 -5.27 -3.21
C ALA A 88 6.24 -6.57 -3.35
N THR A 89 7.45 -6.47 -3.88
CA THR A 89 8.39 -7.58 -4.06
C THR A 89 9.64 -7.34 -3.22
N ALA A 90 10.31 -8.42 -2.84
CA ALA A 90 11.60 -8.35 -2.16
C ALA A 90 12.65 -9.16 -2.92
N SER A 91 13.87 -8.66 -2.97
CA SER A 91 15.04 -9.38 -3.48
C SER A 91 16.23 -9.19 -2.55
N THR A 92 17.25 -10.02 -2.69
CA THR A 92 18.48 -9.92 -1.90
C THR A 92 19.70 -10.16 -2.77
N THR A 93 20.82 -9.56 -2.38
CA THR A 93 22.14 -10.07 -2.81
C THR A 93 22.52 -11.27 -1.95
N ALA A 94 23.46 -12.10 -2.39
CA ALA A 94 24.10 -13.06 -1.50
C ALA A 94 24.76 -12.32 -0.32
N PHE A 95 24.82 -12.96 0.85
CA PHE A 95 25.57 -12.44 1.98
C PHE A 95 27.00 -12.94 1.89
N THR A 96 27.97 -12.02 1.87
CA THR A 96 29.37 -12.34 1.67
C THR A 96 30.27 -11.77 2.77
N THR A 97 31.40 -12.43 3.00
CA THR A 97 32.51 -11.96 3.82
C THR A 97 33.82 -12.09 3.04
N GLY A 98 34.92 -11.56 3.56
CA GLY A 98 36.26 -11.71 3.00
C GLY A 98 36.37 -11.35 1.53
N THR A 99 36.76 -12.32 0.68
CA THR A 99 36.90 -12.19 -0.77
C THR A 99 35.77 -12.83 -1.57
N ALA A 100 34.68 -13.23 -0.87
CA ALA A 100 33.49 -13.83 -1.44
C ALA A 100 33.75 -15.16 -2.20
N THR A 101 34.61 -16.01 -1.65
CA THR A 101 34.73 -17.40 -2.11
C THR A 101 33.46 -18.19 -1.78
N ASP A 102 33.31 -19.41 -2.30
CA ASP A 102 32.13 -20.24 -2.03
C ASP A 102 31.87 -20.45 -0.52
N ALA A 103 32.93 -20.64 0.28
CA ALA A 103 32.84 -20.77 1.74
C ALA A 103 32.56 -19.45 2.46
N GLU A 104 32.79 -18.33 1.80
CA GLU A 104 32.56 -16.95 2.29
C GLU A 104 31.24 -16.36 1.76
N THR A 105 30.39 -17.19 1.12
CA THR A 105 29.14 -16.77 0.48
C THR A 105 27.96 -17.58 1.01
N ILE A 106 26.94 -16.88 1.49
CA ILE A 106 25.61 -17.45 1.81
C ILE A 106 24.69 -17.07 0.64
N PRO A 107 24.15 -18.06 -0.10
CA PRO A 107 23.38 -17.80 -1.29
C PRO A 107 21.98 -17.24 -0.97
N ILE A 108 21.35 -16.59 -1.95
CA ILE A 108 20.02 -16.01 -1.82
C ILE A 108 18.92 -17.03 -1.51
N THR A 109 19.16 -18.31 -1.82
CA THR A 109 18.28 -19.44 -1.48
C THR A 109 18.17 -19.68 0.02
N ASP A 110 19.16 -19.26 0.79
CA ASP A 110 19.24 -19.38 2.24
C ASP A 110 18.76 -18.16 2.99
N VAL A 111 18.07 -17.23 2.28
CA VAL A 111 17.51 -16.01 2.85
C VAL A 111 15.99 -16.06 2.82
N GLY A 112 15.37 -16.00 4.00
CA GLY A 112 13.93 -15.92 4.19
C GLY A 112 13.46 -14.49 4.47
N TYR A 113 12.19 -14.19 4.12
CA TYR A 113 11.54 -12.92 4.35
C TYR A 113 10.12 -13.14 4.82
N ALA A 114 9.79 -12.70 6.02
CA ALA A 114 8.47 -12.84 6.61
C ALA A 114 7.88 -11.47 6.95
N PRO A 115 6.90 -10.94 6.17
CA PRO A 115 6.20 -9.72 6.52
C PRO A 115 5.49 -9.88 7.88
N ALA A 116 5.66 -8.89 8.76
CA ALA A 116 5.05 -8.87 10.09
C ALA A 116 4.54 -7.46 10.43
N SER A 117 3.71 -7.34 11.45
CA SER A 117 3.20 -6.05 11.95
C SER A 117 2.58 -5.19 10.84
N LEU A 118 1.67 -5.77 10.04
CA LEU A 118 1.02 -5.07 8.96
C LEU A 118 0.12 -3.93 9.48
N SER A 119 0.17 -2.79 8.80
CA SER A 119 -0.71 -1.65 9.03
C SER A 119 -1.05 -0.96 7.71
N HIS A 120 -2.16 -0.25 7.64
CA HIS A 120 -2.56 0.51 6.44
C HIS A 120 -3.37 1.75 6.80
N THR A 121 -3.46 2.68 5.87
CA THR A 121 -4.40 3.80 5.87
C THR A 121 -5.19 3.81 4.56
N GLY A 122 -6.36 4.42 4.57
CA GLY A 122 -7.26 4.40 3.41
C GLY A 122 -7.93 3.04 3.23
N THR A 123 -8.52 2.81 2.05
CA THR A 123 -9.18 1.55 1.69
C THR A 123 -8.21 0.69 0.91
N VAL A 124 -7.74 -0.38 1.52
CA VAL A 124 -6.82 -1.37 0.92
C VAL A 124 -6.84 -2.65 1.77
N THR A 125 -6.77 -3.79 1.12
CA THR A 125 -6.57 -5.11 1.76
C THR A 125 -5.15 -5.58 1.48
N LEU A 126 -4.34 -5.81 2.55
CA LEU A 126 -2.96 -6.29 2.43
C LEU A 126 -2.91 -7.79 2.69
N THR A 127 -2.38 -8.55 1.74
CA THR A 127 -2.16 -9.99 1.85
C THR A 127 -0.66 -10.29 1.88
N PRO A 128 -0.09 -10.70 3.04
CA PRO A 128 1.32 -11.03 3.15
C PRO A 128 1.63 -12.42 2.63
N THR A 129 2.80 -12.58 2.02
CA THR A 129 3.39 -13.87 1.61
C THR A 129 4.75 -14.03 2.27
N THR A 130 4.90 -15.08 3.09
CA THR A 130 6.18 -15.42 3.70
C THR A 130 7.03 -16.23 2.73
N ILE A 131 8.25 -15.78 2.50
CA ILE A 131 9.26 -16.50 1.72
C ILE A 131 10.15 -17.27 2.68
N THR A 132 10.12 -18.59 2.56
CA THR A 132 10.88 -19.50 3.44
C THR A 132 12.14 -19.99 2.77
N ILE A 133 13.19 -20.25 3.55
CA ILE A 133 14.44 -20.88 3.09
C ILE A 133 14.13 -22.25 2.47
N ALA A 134 13.29 -23.08 3.09
CA ALA A 134 12.85 -24.36 2.56
C ALA A 134 12.12 -24.26 1.19
N GLY A 135 11.54 -23.11 0.88
CA GLY A 135 10.89 -22.82 -0.40
C GLY A 135 11.85 -22.24 -1.46
N GLY A 136 13.15 -22.18 -1.20
CA GLY A 136 14.15 -21.64 -2.13
C GLY A 136 14.54 -20.19 -1.91
N GLY A 137 14.16 -19.60 -0.77
CA GLY A 137 14.56 -18.28 -0.34
C GLY A 137 14.09 -17.15 -1.26
N LEU A 138 14.77 -15.99 -1.18
CA LEU A 138 14.47 -14.78 -1.95
C LEU A 138 15.00 -14.87 -3.39
N THR A 139 14.59 -15.89 -4.13
CA THR A 139 14.93 -16.04 -5.56
C THR A 139 13.91 -15.35 -6.45
N GLY A 140 14.35 -14.65 -7.51
CA GLY A 140 13.48 -14.11 -8.55
C GLY A 140 12.55 -12.97 -8.11
N SER A 141 12.85 -12.25 -7.04
CA SER A 141 12.06 -11.11 -6.53
C SER A 141 10.57 -11.44 -6.29
N PRO A 142 10.26 -12.41 -5.43
CA PRO A 142 8.89 -12.82 -5.17
C PRO A 142 8.05 -11.69 -4.56
N THR A 143 6.72 -11.74 -4.80
CA THR A 143 5.76 -10.87 -4.14
C THR A 143 5.69 -11.20 -2.65
N VAL A 144 5.89 -10.21 -1.79
CA VAL A 144 5.83 -10.33 -0.32
C VAL A 144 4.58 -9.70 0.27
N ILE A 145 4.00 -8.71 -0.39
CA ILE A 145 2.69 -8.13 -0.08
C ILE A 145 1.93 -7.96 -1.40
N ALA A 146 0.70 -8.46 -1.43
CA ALA A 146 -0.28 -8.12 -2.46
C ALA A 146 -1.35 -7.21 -1.85
N ALA A 147 -1.67 -6.10 -2.51
CA ALA A 147 -2.71 -5.17 -2.12
C ALA A 147 -3.87 -5.20 -3.11
N THR A 148 -5.08 -5.30 -2.59
CA THR A 148 -6.34 -5.36 -3.34
C THR A 148 -7.39 -4.46 -2.72
N ASP A 149 -8.57 -4.39 -3.35
CA ASP A 149 -9.73 -3.64 -2.86
C ASP A 149 -9.42 -2.16 -2.61
N ILE A 150 -8.58 -1.59 -3.46
CA ILE A 150 -8.11 -0.21 -3.32
C ILE A 150 -9.21 0.76 -3.76
N THR A 151 -9.46 1.79 -2.93
CA THR A 151 -10.28 2.95 -3.31
C THR A 151 -9.59 4.23 -2.82
N GLY A 152 -9.22 5.08 -3.78
CA GLY A 152 -8.52 6.34 -3.51
C GLY A 152 -7.09 6.14 -3.05
N ASN A 153 -6.52 7.15 -2.40
CA ASN A 153 -5.16 7.09 -1.87
C ASN A 153 -5.09 6.20 -0.63
N ASN A 154 -4.00 5.43 -0.53
CA ASN A 154 -3.77 4.51 0.58
C ASN A 154 -2.29 4.39 0.92
N THR A 155 -2.00 3.80 2.08
CA THR A 155 -0.66 3.35 2.46
C THR A 155 -0.73 1.92 2.96
N GLY A 156 0.34 1.16 2.75
CA GLY A 156 0.53 -0.14 3.38
C GLY A 156 1.93 -0.22 3.99
N SER A 157 2.04 -0.62 5.25
CA SER A 157 3.33 -0.76 5.92
C SER A 157 3.45 -2.11 6.63
N TRP A 158 4.68 -2.61 6.72
CA TRP A 158 5.01 -3.84 7.44
C TRP A 158 6.44 -3.79 7.95
N ASN A 159 6.74 -4.63 8.94
CA ASN A 159 8.07 -4.78 9.50
C ASN A 159 8.55 -6.21 9.28
N PRO A 160 9.29 -6.51 8.20
CA PRO A 160 9.68 -7.88 7.90
C PRO A 160 10.76 -8.40 8.85
N VAL A 161 10.64 -9.69 9.18
CA VAL A 161 11.70 -10.47 9.80
C VAL A 161 12.50 -11.14 8.69
N ILE A 162 13.80 -10.89 8.67
CA ILE A 162 14.76 -11.54 7.78
C ILE A 162 15.37 -12.73 8.51
N SER A 163 15.53 -13.84 7.82
CA SER A 163 16.23 -15.03 8.30
C SER A 163 17.28 -15.45 7.28
N VAL A 164 18.50 -15.75 7.76
CA VAL A 164 19.63 -16.16 6.92
C VAL A 164 20.20 -17.45 7.52
N PHE A 165 20.06 -18.55 6.81
CA PHE A 165 20.67 -19.81 7.24
C PHE A 165 22.17 -19.82 6.89
N VAL A 166 23.01 -20.10 7.88
CA VAL A 166 24.47 -20.19 7.68
C VAL A 166 24.83 -21.64 7.34
N PRO A 167 25.27 -21.94 6.11
CA PRO A 167 25.66 -23.28 5.71
C PRO A 167 26.78 -23.86 6.60
N THR A 168 26.80 -25.19 6.76
CA THR A 168 27.86 -25.86 7.54
C THR A 168 29.26 -25.73 6.92
N THR A 169 29.35 -25.32 5.66
CA THR A 169 30.59 -25.02 4.93
C THR A 169 31.04 -23.56 5.05
N ALA A 170 30.24 -22.71 5.68
CA ALA A 170 30.57 -21.31 5.85
C ALA A 170 31.78 -21.11 6.77
N VAL A 171 32.54 -20.06 6.54
CA VAL A 171 33.66 -19.67 7.40
C VAL A 171 33.22 -18.58 8.39
N ILE A 172 33.98 -18.41 9.47
CA ILE A 172 33.73 -17.33 10.45
C ILE A 172 34.06 -15.98 9.79
N GLY A 173 33.20 -15.00 9.95
CA GLY A 173 33.41 -13.64 9.44
C GLY A 173 32.17 -12.77 9.60
N ASP A 174 32.31 -11.48 9.27
CA ASP A 174 31.20 -10.53 9.21
C ASP A 174 30.59 -10.60 7.79
N TYR A 175 29.39 -11.15 7.71
CA TYR A 175 28.65 -11.27 6.45
C TYR A 175 27.78 -10.04 6.22
N SER A 176 27.76 -9.54 4.99
CA SER A 176 26.90 -8.44 4.57
C SER A 176 26.18 -8.75 3.27
N GLY A 177 24.96 -8.28 3.16
CA GLY A 177 24.11 -8.38 1.97
C GLY A 177 23.08 -7.25 1.97
N THR A 178 22.37 -7.07 0.86
CA THR A 178 21.38 -6.00 0.69
C THR A 178 20.01 -6.61 0.38
N ILE A 179 18.99 -6.20 1.12
CA ILE A 179 17.59 -6.49 0.82
C ILE A 179 17.02 -5.28 0.06
N THR A 180 16.40 -5.52 -1.08
CA THR A 180 15.72 -4.50 -1.89
C THR A 180 14.22 -4.77 -1.91
N ASN A 181 13.42 -3.77 -1.55
CA ASN A 181 11.97 -3.80 -1.69
C ASN A 181 11.58 -2.93 -2.89
N SER A 182 10.61 -3.40 -3.69
CA SER A 182 10.10 -2.70 -4.87
C SER A 182 8.58 -2.80 -4.92
N VAL A 183 7.91 -1.85 -5.59
CA VAL A 183 6.44 -1.84 -5.78
C VAL A 183 6.10 -1.64 -7.25
N THR A 184 5.06 -2.35 -7.69
CA THR A 184 4.52 -2.28 -9.07
C THR A 184 2.99 -2.35 -9.07
#